data_b1e4952d60baa23760af581d0687d4a4
#
_entry.id   b1e4952d60baa23760af581d0687d4a4
#
_cell.length_a   1.000
_cell.length_b   1.000
_cell.length_c   1.000
_cell.angle_alpha   90.00
_cell.angle_beta   90.00
_cell.angle_gamma   90.00
#
_symmetry.space_group_name_H-M   'P 1'
#
loop_
_entity.id
_entity.type
_entity.pdbx_description
1 polymer ?
#
loop_
_entity_poly.entity_id
_entity_poly.type
_entity_poly.pdbx_seq_one_letter_code
_entity_poly.pdbx_strand_id
1 'polypeptide(L)'
;LIRVLGIETSCDETAASVVALEGDAAPKILSNIVLSQIEEHAAFGGVVPEIAARAHVEALDGIVEAALADSGVALADIDAIAATAGPGLVGGLIVGLMTAKAIAAAAGKPLIAVNHLEGHALTARLTDGLDFPYLLLLVSGGHTQILAVRGVGDYQRWATTIDDALGEAFDKTAKMLGLPYPGGPNVEKAAASGDAVRFAFPRPMKGSAQPDFSFSGLKTAVRQAASAIEPLSDRDVADICASFQAAVADALGDRVARALARFRREFPGTAAPALVVAGGVAANHTIKATLERLCAEAGFAFVAPPLKLCTDNAAMIAWAGIERMREGLAQENGFDFVPRSRWPLDSISAPMIGSGRRGAKA
;
A
#
# COMPACT_ATOMS: atom_id res chain seq x y z
N LEU A 1 22.72 10.90 15.07
CA LEU A 1 21.55 10.07 15.40
C LEU A 1 20.30 10.89 15.14
N ILE A 2 19.40 10.39 14.27
CA ILE A 2 18.10 10.98 13.97
C ILE A 2 17.03 10.02 14.49
N ARG A 3 16.05 10.52 15.24
CA ARG A 3 14.90 9.76 15.74
C ARG A 3 13.61 10.45 15.34
N VAL A 4 12.72 9.75 14.67
CA VAL A 4 11.44 10.30 14.21
C VAL A 4 10.30 9.46 14.79
N LEU A 5 9.31 10.15 15.36
CA LEU A 5 8.02 9.58 15.72
C LEU A 5 7.09 9.67 14.50
N GLY A 6 6.66 8.53 13.97
CA GLY A 6 5.70 8.42 12.89
C GLY A 6 4.29 8.19 13.40
N ILE A 7 3.29 8.74 12.71
CA ILE A 7 1.86 8.56 12.99
C ILE A 7 1.15 8.23 11.68
N GLU A 8 0.37 7.13 11.69
CA GLU A 8 -0.43 6.66 10.54
C GLU A 8 -1.89 6.46 10.94
N THR A 9 -2.81 7.12 10.22
CA THR A 9 -4.26 7.05 10.45
C THR A 9 -5.06 7.24 9.15
N SER A 10 -4.50 6.90 8.00
CA SER A 10 -5.10 7.24 6.71
C SER A 10 -6.27 6.33 6.30
N CYS A 11 -6.40 5.15 6.88
CA CYS A 11 -7.46 4.17 6.56
C CYS A 11 -8.09 3.57 7.83
N ASP A 12 -7.84 2.30 8.11
CA ASP A 12 -8.43 1.53 9.22
C ASP A 12 -7.38 0.99 10.22
N GLU A 13 -6.13 1.43 10.08
CA GLU A 13 -5.08 1.22 11.08
C GLU A 13 -4.77 2.52 11.83
N THR A 14 -4.72 2.45 13.17
CA THR A 14 -4.17 3.49 14.03
C THR A 14 -2.77 3.06 14.44
N ALA A 15 -1.75 3.79 14.03
CA ALA A 15 -0.38 3.38 14.33
C ALA A 15 0.53 4.53 14.75
N ALA A 16 1.49 4.21 15.65
CA ALA A 16 2.63 5.05 15.97
C ALA A 16 3.92 4.23 16.04
N SER A 17 5.03 4.84 15.66
CA SER A 17 6.33 4.17 15.60
C SER A 17 7.46 5.13 15.86
N VAL A 18 8.53 4.67 16.50
CA VAL A 18 9.80 5.38 16.57
C VAL A 18 10.83 4.66 15.72
N VAL A 19 11.40 5.37 14.74
CA VAL A 19 12.49 4.88 13.90
C VAL A 19 13.72 5.74 14.14
N ALA A 20 14.90 5.11 14.19
CA ALA A 20 16.17 5.77 14.40
C ALA A 20 17.16 5.46 13.26
N LEU A 21 17.99 6.46 12.93
CA LEU A 21 19.10 6.34 11.99
C LEU A 21 20.36 6.96 12.60
N GLU A 22 21.45 6.23 12.62
CA GLU A 22 22.74 6.70 13.13
C GLU A 22 23.77 6.74 11.99
N GLY A 23 24.08 7.95 11.51
CA GLY A 23 24.99 8.14 10.37
C GLY A 23 24.53 7.36 9.14
N ASP A 24 25.43 6.53 8.63
CA ASP A 24 25.18 5.63 7.47
C ASP A 24 24.87 4.19 7.91
N ALA A 25 24.62 3.94 9.20
CA ALA A 25 24.24 2.61 9.66
C ALA A 25 22.84 2.21 9.15
N ALA A 26 22.54 0.92 9.21
CA ALA A 26 21.19 0.45 8.90
C ALA A 26 20.17 1.08 9.88
N PRO A 27 19.02 1.55 9.37
CA PRO A 27 17.99 2.13 10.22
C PRO A 27 17.42 1.09 11.19
N LYS A 28 16.93 1.56 12.34
CA LYS A 28 16.35 0.72 13.38
C LYS A 28 14.92 1.14 13.69
N ILE A 29 13.99 0.20 13.58
CA ILE A 29 12.64 0.36 14.12
C ILE A 29 12.74 0.09 15.62
N LEU A 30 12.59 1.14 16.45
CA LEU A 30 12.65 1.04 17.90
C LEU A 30 11.33 0.60 18.49
N SER A 31 10.22 1.00 17.88
CA SER A 31 8.86 0.55 18.18
C SER A 31 7.98 0.62 16.93
N ASN A 32 6.92 -0.18 16.86
CA ASN A 32 5.89 -0.08 15.83
C ASN A 32 4.59 -0.65 16.38
N ILE A 33 3.76 0.20 16.95
CA ILE A 33 2.48 -0.15 17.55
C ILE A 33 1.38 0.10 16.52
N VAL A 34 0.61 -0.93 16.20
CA VAL A 34 -0.47 -0.89 15.20
C VAL A 34 -1.73 -1.47 15.81
N LEU A 35 -2.81 -0.72 15.77
CA LEU A 35 -4.16 -1.17 16.11
C LEU A 35 -4.98 -1.23 14.81
N SER A 36 -5.39 -2.42 14.40
CA SER A 36 -6.26 -2.61 13.25
C SER A 36 -7.73 -2.59 13.68
N GLN A 37 -8.57 -1.96 12.87
CA GLN A 37 -10.01 -1.82 13.08
C GLN A 37 -10.80 -2.82 12.22
N ILE A 38 -10.18 -3.95 11.83
CA ILE A 38 -10.82 -4.95 10.97
C ILE A 38 -12.13 -5.49 11.60
N GLU A 39 -12.14 -5.69 12.92
CA GLU A 39 -13.30 -6.21 13.63
C GLU A 39 -14.48 -5.24 13.61
N GLU A 40 -14.21 -3.93 13.75
CA GLU A 40 -15.23 -2.87 13.71
C GLU A 40 -15.87 -2.74 12.32
N HIS A 41 -15.11 -3.05 11.29
CA HIS A 41 -15.57 -2.94 9.90
C HIS A 41 -16.10 -4.24 9.30
N ALA A 42 -15.86 -5.39 9.94
CA ALA A 42 -16.25 -6.72 9.43
C ALA A 42 -17.75 -6.83 9.14
N ALA A 43 -18.59 -6.28 10.03
CA ALA A 43 -20.04 -6.29 9.87
C ALA A 43 -20.56 -5.55 8.65
N PHE A 44 -19.76 -4.57 8.13
CA PHE A 44 -20.11 -3.75 6.96
C PHE A 44 -19.51 -4.30 5.66
N GLY A 45 -18.58 -5.25 5.77
CA GLY A 45 -17.88 -5.84 4.64
C GLY A 45 -16.94 -4.86 3.93
N GLY A 46 -16.35 -3.92 4.68
CA GLY A 46 -15.39 -2.91 4.22
C GLY A 46 -15.35 -1.69 5.12
N VAL A 47 -14.36 -0.84 4.95
CA VAL A 47 -14.10 0.31 5.82
C VAL A 47 -15.22 1.35 5.75
N VAL A 48 -15.72 1.76 6.92
CA VAL A 48 -16.70 2.84 7.08
C VAL A 48 -15.98 4.08 7.63
N PRO A 49 -15.84 5.17 6.83
CA PRO A 49 -14.97 6.30 7.18
C PRO A 49 -15.27 6.98 8.52
N GLU A 50 -16.55 7.08 8.90
CA GLU A 50 -16.94 7.69 10.18
C GLU A 50 -16.57 6.82 11.39
N ILE A 51 -16.70 5.49 11.26
CA ILE A 51 -16.28 4.53 12.29
C ILE A 51 -14.76 4.62 12.45
N ALA A 52 -14.04 4.59 11.33
CA ALA A 52 -12.59 4.68 11.35
C ALA A 52 -12.10 5.97 12.04
N ALA A 53 -12.67 7.12 11.68
CA ALA A 53 -12.29 8.40 12.29
C ALA A 53 -12.51 8.43 13.82
N ARG A 54 -13.62 7.87 14.31
CA ARG A 54 -13.90 7.78 15.76
C ARG A 54 -12.91 6.85 16.47
N ALA A 55 -12.65 5.69 15.91
CA ALA A 55 -11.69 4.73 16.49
C ALA A 55 -10.28 5.33 16.55
N HIS A 56 -9.85 6.12 15.56
CA HIS A 56 -8.60 6.85 15.63
C HIS A 56 -8.56 7.85 16.80
N VAL A 57 -9.65 8.61 17.01
CA VAL A 57 -9.73 9.58 18.13
C VAL A 57 -9.61 8.86 19.48
N GLU A 58 -10.24 7.70 19.62
CA GLU A 58 -10.26 6.94 20.88
C GLU A 58 -8.93 6.27 21.21
N ALA A 59 -8.15 5.89 20.17
CA ALA A 59 -6.96 5.05 20.37
C ALA A 59 -5.63 5.79 20.24
N LEU A 60 -5.54 6.88 19.48
CA LEU A 60 -4.27 7.41 19.00
C LEU A 60 -3.33 7.91 20.11
N ASP A 61 -3.84 8.54 21.13
CA ASP A 61 -3.02 9.02 22.26
C ASP A 61 -2.34 7.86 22.99
N GLY A 62 -3.11 6.81 23.32
CA GLY A 62 -2.57 5.60 23.93
C GLY A 62 -1.58 4.85 23.04
N ILE A 63 -1.80 4.84 21.73
CA ILE A 63 -0.89 4.22 20.75
C ILE A 63 0.44 5.01 20.66
N VAL A 64 0.40 6.34 20.67
CA VAL A 64 1.61 7.19 20.70
C VAL A 64 2.38 7.00 22.00
N GLU A 65 1.69 6.98 23.15
CA GLU A 65 2.31 6.71 24.45
C GLU A 65 2.99 5.34 24.48
N ALA A 66 2.28 4.30 24.01
CA ALA A 66 2.83 2.95 23.92
C ALA A 66 4.05 2.87 23.00
N ALA A 67 4.05 3.57 21.86
CA ALA A 67 5.17 3.58 20.94
C ALA A 67 6.42 4.25 21.55
N LEU A 68 6.26 5.36 22.29
CA LEU A 68 7.35 6.00 23.01
C LEU A 68 7.88 5.10 24.12
N ALA A 69 7.00 4.48 24.91
CA ALA A 69 7.39 3.58 26.00
C ALA A 69 8.14 2.34 25.48
N ASP A 70 7.64 1.69 24.43
CA ASP A 70 8.24 0.50 23.80
C ASP A 70 9.62 0.82 23.19
N SER A 71 9.78 2.02 22.60
CA SER A 71 11.04 2.47 22.03
C SER A 71 12.10 2.79 23.08
N GLY A 72 11.72 3.04 24.33
CA GLY A 72 12.60 3.55 25.38
C GLY A 72 13.10 4.98 25.13
N VAL A 73 12.48 5.73 24.21
CA VAL A 73 12.87 7.09 23.81
C VAL A 73 11.90 8.11 24.42
N ALA A 74 12.41 9.08 25.15
CA ALA A 74 11.57 10.18 25.63
C ALA A 74 11.19 11.13 24.47
N LEU A 75 10.03 11.76 24.56
CA LEU A 75 9.58 12.71 23.53
C LEU A 75 10.58 13.88 23.32
N ALA A 76 11.30 14.26 24.37
CA ALA A 76 12.36 15.27 24.31
C ALA A 76 13.51 14.87 23.36
N ASP A 77 13.79 13.56 23.24
CA ASP A 77 14.87 12.99 22.44
C ASP A 77 14.44 12.65 21.01
N ILE A 78 13.20 12.90 20.64
CA ILE A 78 12.70 12.83 19.27
C ILE A 78 13.15 14.08 18.51
N ASP A 79 13.62 13.94 17.27
CA ASP A 79 14.09 15.04 16.43
C ASP A 79 12.98 15.64 15.55
N ALA A 80 12.01 14.84 15.15
CA ALA A 80 10.86 15.29 14.33
C ALA A 80 9.64 14.40 14.54
N ILE A 81 8.46 14.96 14.27
CA ILE A 81 7.19 14.23 14.21
C ILE A 81 6.80 14.11 12.72
N ALA A 82 6.63 12.90 12.22
CA ALA A 82 6.15 12.62 10.88
C ALA A 82 4.71 12.08 10.95
N ALA A 83 3.83 12.58 10.09
CA ALA A 83 2.46 12.08 10.06
C ALA A 83 1.94 11.96 8.63
N THR A 84 1.12 10.96 8.38
CA THR A 84 0.42 10.83 7.12
C THR A 84 -0.55 11.98 6.94
N ALA A 85 -0.34 12.73 5.86
CA ALA A 85 -1.18 13.87 5.51
C ALA A 85 -2.05 13.63 4.26
N GLY A 86 -1.93 12.43 3.66
CA GLY A 86 -2.68 11.92 2.51
C GLY A 86 -1.82 11.03 1.61
N PRO A 87 -2.45 10.39 0.61
CA PRO A 87 -3.90 10.25 0.44
C PRO A 87 -4.53 9.35 1.50
N GLY A 88 -5.86 9.43 1.67
CA GLY A 88 -6.59 8.59 2.62
C GLY A 88 -7.98 9.11 2.96
N LEU A 89 -8.60 8.50 3.97
CA LEU A 89 -9.89 8.91 4.51
C LEU A 89 -9.72 10.24 5.27
N VAL A 90 -10.41 11.28 4.82
CA VAL A 90 -10.20 12.65 5.34
C VAL A 90 -10.36 12.75 6.86
N GLY A 91 -11.31 12.01 7.45
CA GLY A 91 -11.52 12.00 8.90
C GLY A 91 -10.32 11.47 9.67
N GLY A 92 -9.80 10.31 9.26
CA GLY A 92 -8.59 9.73 9.84
C GLY A 92 -7.36 10.62 9.67
N LEU A 93 -7.15 11.15 8.45
CA LEU A 93 -6.05 12.08 8.17
C LEU A 93 -6.10 13.33 9.07
N ILE A 94 -7.29 13.89 9.32
CA ILE A 94 -7.45 15.04 10.23
C ILE A 94 -7.00 14.64 11.64
N VAL A 95 -7.45 13.48 12.15
CA VAL A 95 -7.11 13.03 13.51
C VAL A 95 -5.59 12.88 13.65
N GLY A 96 -4.94 12.11 12.78
CA GLY A 96 -3.50 11.88 12.86
C GLY A 96 -2.66 13.14 12.70
N LEU A 97 -2.95 13.93 11.64
CA LEU A 97 -2.17 15.14 11.36
C LEU A 97 -2.36 16.22 12.44
N MET A 98 -3.56 16.40 12.98
CA MET A 98 -3.79 17.40 14.05
C MET A 98 -3.15 16.98 15.35
N THR A 99 -3.17 15.68 15.71
CA THR A 99 -2.45 15.14 16.86
C THR A 99 -0.94 15.34 16.69
N ALA A 100 -0.39 15.02 15.52
CA ALA A 100 1.01 15.25 15.22
C ALA A 100 1.42 16.74 15.33
N LYS A 101 0.59 17.65 14.82
CA LYS A 101 0.78 19.10 14.96
C LYS A 101 0.80 19.54 16.43
N ALA A 102 -0.13 19.03 17.23
CA ALA A 102 -0.20 19.36 18.66
C ALA A 102 1.05 18.87 19.42
N ILE A 103 1.48 17.63 19.16
CA ILE A 103 2.69 17.06 19.77
C ILE A 103 3.93 17.85 19.33
N ALA A 104 4.08 18.12 18.03
CA ALA A 104 5.21 18.85 17.47
C ALA A 104 5.31 20.28 18.06
N ALA A 105 4.17 20.98 18.13
CA ALA A 105 4.10 22.33 18.69
C ALA A 105 4.44 22.33 20.19
N ALA A 106 3.88 21.42 20.98
CA ALA A 106 4.13 21.31 22.41
C ALA A 106 5.58 20.94 22.72
N ALA A 107 6.19 20.06 21.92
CA ALA A 107 7.55 19.61 22.08
C ALA A 107 8.59 20.54 21.42
N GLY A 108 8.19 21.56 20.67
CA GLY A 108 9.09 22.42 19.90
C GLY A 108 9.85 21.69 18.80
N LYS A 109 9.23 20.68 18.18
CA LYS A 109 9.85 19.83 17.14
C LYS A 109 9.28 20.15 15.76
N PRO A 110 10.05 19.94 14.67
CA PRO A 110 9.55 20.05 13.31
C PRO A 110 8.47 18.99 13.04
N LEU A 111 7.47 19.38 12.25
CA LEU A 111 6.46 18.48 11.69
C LEU A 111 6.77 18.18 10.24
N ILE A 112 6.69 16.91 9.87
CA ILE A 112 6.89 16.41 8.52
C ILE A 112 5.60 15.78 8.03
N ALA A 113 4.93 16.42 7.07
CA ALA A 113 3.78 15.86 6.40
C ALA A 113 4.24 14.84 5.35
N VAL A 114 3.85 13.59 5.50
CA VAL A 114 4.27 12.48 4.66
C VAL A 114 3.12 12.03 3.76
N ASN A 115 3.44 11.73 2.50
CA ASN A 115 2.51 11.05 1.63
C ASN A 115 2.50 9.56 1.99
N HIS A 116 1.31 9.00 2.25
CA HIS A 116 1.12 7.60 2.61
C HIS A 116 1.78 6.63 1.61
N LEU A 117 1.63 6.90 0.31
CA LEU A 117 2.22 6.06 -0.75
C LEU A 117 3.75 6.18 -0.78
N GLU A 118 4.32 7.33 -0.36
CA GLU A 118 5.76 7.49 -0.18
C GLU A 118 6.28 6.63 0.96
N GLY A 119 5.52 6.50 2.06
CA GLY A 119 5.83 5.57 3.13
C GLY A 119 6.01 4.15 2.60
N HIS A 120 5.03 3.65 1.86
CA HIS A 120 5.12 2.34 1.21
C HIS A 120 6.28 2.26 0.20
N ALA A 121 6.49 3.32 -0.59
CA ALA A 121 7.55 3.33 -1.60
C ALA A 121 8.94 3.19 -0.98
N LEU A 122 9.19 3.83 0.16
CA LEU A 122 10.49 3.88 0.80
C LEU A 122 10.73 2.73 1.81
N THR A 123 9.72 1.89 2.09
CA THR A 123 9.84 0.81 3.08
C THR A 123 10.95 -0.18 2.74
N ALA A 124 11.18 -0.51 1.45
CA ALA A 124 12.27 -1.39 1.04
C ALA A 124 13.67 -0.80 1.33
N ARG A 125 13.80 0.51 1.45
CA ARG A 125 15.03 1.15 1.90
C ARG A 125 15.25 0.99 3.40
N LEU A 126 14.16 1.00 4.18
CA LEU A 126 14.20 0.72 5.60
C LEU A 126 14.61 -0.73 5.89
N THR A 127 14.07 -1.69 5.13
CA THR A 127 14.24 -3.13 5.43
C THR A 127 15.44 -3.76 4.76
N ASP A 128 15.74 -3.36 3.51
CA ASP A 128 16.72 -4.02 2.65
C ASP A 128 17.86 -3.09 2.22
N GLY A 129 17.84 -1.82 2.62
CA GLY A 129 18.86 -0.83 2.25
C GLY A 129 18.93 -0.57 0.75
N LEU A 130 17.82 -0.68 0.04
CA LEU A 130 17.77 -0.60 -1.42
C LEU A 130 18.15 0.79 -1.95
N ASP A 131 19.03 0.83 -2.97
CA ASP A 131 19.41 2.06 -3.64
C ASP A 131 18.44 2.45 -4.75
N PHE A 132 18.35 3.76 -5.04
CA PHE A 132 17.63 4.28 -6.20
C PHE A 132 18.42 4.08 -7.50
N PRO A 133 17.77 3.96 -8.67
CA PRO A 133 16.33 3.80 -8.85
C PRO A 133 15.88 2.35 -8.73
N TYR A 134 14.61 2.14 -8.38
CA TYR A 134 13.96 0.83 -8.42
C TYR A 134 12.52 0.93 -8.90
N LEU A 135 11.93 -0.20 -9.28
CA LEU A 135 10.54 -0.29 -9.69
C LEU A 135 9.69 -0.68 -8.48
N LEU A 136 8.57 0.00 -8.28
CA LEU A 136 7.59 -0.30 -7.23
C LEU A 136 6.28 -0.77 -7.86
N LEU A 137 5.78 -1.91 -7.43
CA LEU A 137 4.40 -2.35 -7.59
C LEU A 137 3.67 -2.14 -6.26
N LEU A 138 2.78 -1.18 -6.22
CA LEU A 138 1.91 -0.91 -5.08
C LEU A 138 0.56 -1.59 -5.30
N VAL A 139 0.19 -2.54 -4.44
CA VAL A 139 -1.04 -3.33 -4.55
C VAL A 139 -1.74 -3.45 -3.19
N SER A 140 -2.74 -2.62 -2.97
CA SER A 140 -3.50 -2.53 -1.72
C SER A 140 -5.01 -2.54 -1.97
N GLY A 141 -5.81 -2.37 -0.92
CA GLY A 141 -7.26 -2.19 -1.01
C GLY A 141 -7.66 -1.00 -1.86
N GLY A 142 -6.92 0.12 -1.77
CA GLY A 142 -7.23 1.36 -2.47
C GLY A 142 -6.39 1.64 -3.72
N HIS A 143 -5.23 1.01 -3.88
CA HIS A 143 -4.26 1.35 -4.92
C HIS A 143 -3.77 0.12 -5.70
N THR A 144 -3.58 0.30 -7.00
CA THR A 144 -2.84 -0.62 -7.86
C THR A 144 -2.07 0.22 -8.86
N GLN A 145 -0.76 0.36 -8.64
CA GLN A 145 0.11 1.24 -9.42
C GLN A 145 1.48 0.62 -9.65
N ILE A 146 2.10 0.96 -10.77
CA ILE A 146 3.53 0.75 -11.02
C ILE A 146 4.21 2.12 -11.09
N LEU A 147 5.24 2.30 -10.27
CA LEU A 147 6.02 3.53 -10.21
C LEU A 147 7.51 3.24 -10.40
N ALA A 148 8.21 4.12 -11.11
CA ALA A 148 9.66 4.22 -11.02
C ALA A 148 10.00 5.17 -9.86
N VAL A 149 10.70 4.64 -8.86
CA VAL A 149 11.17 5.37 -7.69
C VAL A 149 12.60 5.79 -7.97
N ARG A 150 12.81 7.09 -8.22
CA ARG A 150 14.10 7.65 -8.65
C ARG A 150 14.86 8.33 -7.51
N GLY A 151 14.13 8.76 -6.50
CA GLY A 151 14.62 9.42 -5.31
C GLY A 151 13.50 9.74 -4.34
N VAL A 152 13.83 10.27 -3.17
CA VAL A 152 12.86 10.80 -2.22
C VAL A 152 12.15 11.99 -2.86
N GLY A 153 10.82 11.98 -2.91
CA GLY A 153 10.04 13.01 -3.58
C GLY A 153 10.08 12.95 -5.12
N ASP A 154 10.81 11.99 -5.72
CA ASP A 154 10.95 11.83 -7.18
C ASP A 154 10.41 10.49 -7.66
N TYR A 155 9.12 10.49 -8.01
CA TYR A 155 8.34 9.32 -8.41
C TYR A 155 7.72 9.53 -9.78
N GLN A 156 7.78 8.52 -10.64
CA GLN A 156 7.12 8.53 -11.94
C GLN A 156 6.13 7.37 -12.02
N ARG A 157 4.85 7.68 -12.13
CA ARG A 157 3.80 6.67 -12.32
C ARG A 157 3.79 6.16 -13.76
N TRP A 158 4.02 4.87 -13.91
CA TRP A 158 3.99 4.21 -15.23
C TRP A 158 2.68 3.53 -15.54
N ALA A 159 1.98 3.08 -14.50
CA ALA A 159 0.68 2.43 -14.65
C ALA A 159 -0.18 2.68 -13.40
N THR A 160 -1.49 2.69 -13.58
CA THR A 160 -2.47 2.72 -12.48
C THR A 160 -3.71 1.93 -12.88
N THR A 161 -4.54 1.53 -11.90
CA THR A 161 -5.84 0.97 -12.24
C THR A 161 -6.80 2.05 -12.73
N ILE A 162 -7.54 1.75 -13.79
CA ILE A 162 -8.55 2.66 -14.36
C ILE A 162 -9.92 2.49 -13.69
N ASP A 163 -10.08 1.46 -12.87
CA ASP A 163 -11.35 1.15 -12.20
C ASP A 163 -11.10 0.63 -10.77
N ASP A 164 -11.43 -0.62 -10.43
CA ASP A 164 -11.23 -1.18 -9.10
C ASP A 164 -9.73 -1.38 -8.81
N ALA A 165 -9.30 -1.10 -7.58
CA ALA A 165 -8.00 -1.55 -7.10
C ALA A 165 -8.01 -3.08 -6.93
N LEU A 166 -6.82 -3.69 -6.93
CA LEU A 166 -6.71 -5.16 -6.89
C LEU A 166 -7.26 -5.74 -5.58
N GLY A 167 -6.93 -5.16 -4.43
CA GLY A 167 -7.48 -5.59 -3.14
C GLY A 167 -9.00 -5.43 -3.09
N GLU A 168 -9.53 -4.31 -3.60
CA GLU A 168 -10.98 -4.09 -3.74
C GLU A 168 -11.64 -5.16 -4.63
N ALA A 169 -10.97 -5.63 -5.67
CA ALA A 169 -11.48 -6.71 -6.54
C ALA A 169 -11.53 -8.06 -5.79
N PHE A 170 -10.54 -8.35 -4.94
CA PHE A 170 -10.57 -9.52 -4.05
C PHE A 170 -11.71 -9.44 -3.03
N ASP A 171 -11.88 -8.29 -2.34
CA ASP A 171 -12.92 -8.10 -1.34
C ASP A 171 -14.33 -8.22 -1.94
N LYS A 172 -14.54 -7.63 -3.12
CA LYS A 172 -15.80 -7.73 -3.86
C LYS A 172 -16.09 -9.16 -4.31
N THR A 173 -15.06 -9.89 -4.75
CA THR A 173 -15.18 -11.30 -5.14
C THR A 173 -15.53 -12.17 -3.93
N ALA A 174 -14.85 -12.01 -2.81
CA ALA A 174 -15.15 -12.70 -1.56
C ALA A 174 -16.61 -12.47 -1.13
N LYS A 175 -17.04 -11.21 -1.10
CA LYS A 175 -18.40 -10.84 -0.72
C LYS A 175 -19.47 -11.50 -1.62
N MET A 176 -19.22 -11.57 -2.93
CA MET A 176 -20.15 -12.23 -3.87
C MET A 176 -20.25 -13.73 -3.65
N LEU A 177 -19.19 -14.37 -3.17
CA LEU A 177 -19.12 -15.80 -2.92
C LEU A 177 -19.46 -16.19 -1.46
N GLY A 178 -19.90 -15.22 -0.65
CA GLY A 178 -20.24 -15.47 0.76
C GLY A 178 -19.02 -15.72 1.66
N LEU A 179 -17.82 -15.37 1.21
CA LEU A 179 -16.59 -15.48 2.01
C LEU A 179 -16.45 -14.27 2.95
N PRO A 180 -15.84 -14.46 4.14
CA PRO A 180 -15.67 -13.37 5.11
C PRO A 180 -14.67 -12.30 4.64
N TYR A 181 -14.73 -11.15 5.29
CA TYR A 181 -13.76 -10.08 5.19
C TYR A 181 -12.56 -10.36 6.14
N PRO A 182 -11.31 -10.01 5.78
CA PRO A 182 -10.87 -9.43 4.49
C PRO A 182 -10.86 -10.46 3.35
N GLY A 183 -11.24 -9.99 2.14
CA GLY A 183 -11.47 -10.88 1.01
C GLY A 183 -10.22 -11.54 0.45
N GLY A 184 -9.10 -10.83 0.39
CA GLY A 184 -7.84 -11.34 -0.17
C GLY A 184 -7.42 -12.70 0.42
N PRO A 185 -7.16 -12.80 1.74
CA PRO A 185 -6.78 -14.05 2.39
C PRO A 185 -7.83 -15.16 2.27
N ASN A 186 -9.13 -14.81 2.33
CA ASN A 186 -10.20 -15.79 2.27
C ASN A 186 -10.42 -16.35 0.86
N VAL A 187 -10.27 -15.53 -0.19
CA VAL A 187 -10.23 -15.99 -1.59
C VAL A 187 -9.03 -16.91 -1.82
N GLU A 188 -7.84 -16.54 -1.34
CA GLU A 188 -6.64 -17.37 -1.47
C GLU A 188 -6.79 -18.72 -0.77
N LYS A 189 -7.33 -18.72 0.46
CA LYS A 189 -7.61 -19.95 1.21
C LYS A 189 -8.58 -20.86 0.47
N ALA A 190 -9.67 -20.32 -0.07
CA ALA A 190 -10.64 -21.08 -0.85
C ALA A 190 -10.02 -21.61 -2.14
N ALA A 191 -9.22 -20.80 -2.83
CA ALA A 191 -8.54 -21.14 -4.08
C ALA A 191 -7.57 -22.33 -3.95
N ALA A 192 -7.02 -22.58 -2.77
CA ALA A 192 -6.01 -23.61 -2.52
C ALA A 192 -6.48 -25.04 -2.89
N SER A 193 -7.78 -25.30 -2.83
CA SER A 193 -8.38 -26.60 -3.21
C SER A 193 -9.10 -26.57 -4.56
N GLY A 194 -9.09 -25.42 -5.25
CA GLY A 194 -9.85 -25.18 -6.47
C GLY A 194 -9.08 -25.53 -7.75
N ASP A 195 -9.85 -25.67 -8.84
CA ASP A 195 -9.34 -25.85 -10.20
C ASP A 195 -9.23 -24.48 -10.92
N ALA A 196 -8.01 -24.03 -11.14
CA ALA A 196 -7.73 -22.72 -11.75
C ALA A 196 -8.10 -22.61 -13.25
N VAL A 197 -8.42 -23.72 -13.90
CA VAL A 197 -8.76 -23.75 -15.34
C VAL A 197 -10.25 -23.99 -15.62
N ARG A 198 -11.05 -24.27 -14.57
CA ARG A 198 -12.49 -24.56 -14.73
C ARG A 198 -13.27 -23.38 -15.32
N PHE A 199 -12.92 -22.14 -14.93
CA PHE A 199 -13.58 -20.94 -15.44
C PHE A 199 -12.62 -20.10 -16.26
N ALA A 200 -12.94 -19.91 -17.54
CA ALA A 200 -12.13 -19.10 -18.46
C ALA A 200 -12.40 -17.60 -18.26
N PHE A 201 -12.02 -17.06 -17.10
CA PHE A 201 -12.20 -15.64 -16.83
C PHE A 201 -11.33 -14.76 -17.74
N PRO A 202 -11.79 -13.54 -18.08
CA PRO A 202 -10.99 -12.60 -18.87
C PRO A 202 -9.70 -12.21 -18.14
N ARG A 203 -8.68 -11.83 -18.92
CA ARG A 203 -7.41 -11.24 -18.45
C ARG A 203 -7.40 -9.78 -18.90
N PRO A 204 -8.01 -8.87 -18.13
CA PRO A 204 -8.15 -7.48 -18.56
C PRO A 204 -6.81 -6.84 -18.88
N MET A 205 -6.77 -6.03 -19.93
CA MET A 205 -5.59 -5.32 -20.41
C MET A 205 -4.41 -6.19 -20.87
N LYS A 206 -4.42 -7.52 -20.71
CA LYS A 206 -3.36 -8.41 -21.19
C LYS A 206 -3.15 -8.24 -22.69
N GLY A 207 -1.91 -7.99 -23.10
CA GLY A 207 -1.57 -7.71 -24.50
C GLY A 207 -1.83 -6.26 -24.97
N SER A 208 -2.53 -5.41 -24.19
CA SER A 208 -2.77 -4.01 -24.55
C SER A 208 -1.48 -3.19 -24.58
N ALA A 209 -1.40 -2.22 -25.50
CA ALA A 209 -0.31 -1.23 -25.50
C ALA A 209 -0.38 -0.26 -24.31
N GLN A 210 -1.58 0.00 -23.77
CA GLN A 210 -1.76 0.82 -22.59
C GLN A 210 -1.16 0.11 -21.36
N PRO A 211 -0.42 0.81 -20.50
CA PRO A 211 0.26 0.18 -19.36
C PRO A 211 -0.68 -0.15 -18.19
N ASP A 212 -1.86 0.46 -18.14
CA ASP A 212 -2.76 0.48 -17.00
C ASP A 212 -3.40 -0.87 -16.68
N PHE A 213 -4.00 -0.97 -15.47
CA PHE A 213 -4.74 -2.12 -14.99
C PHE A 213 -6.25 -1.89 -15.07
N SER A 214 -7.02 -2.99 -15.09
CA SER A 214 -8.47 -3.00 -14.94
C SER A 214 -8.90 -4.31 -14.28
N PHE A 215 -9.81 -4.25 -13.30
CA PHE A 215 -10.31 -5.42 -12.59
C PHE A 215 -11.84 -5.48 -12.49
N SER A 216 -12.57 -4.40 -12.79
CA SER A 216 -14.03 -4.37 -12.67
C SER A 216 -14.73 -5.33 -13.63
N GLY A 217 -14.18 -5.53 -14.83
CA GLY A 217 -14.69 -6.51 -15.81
C GLY A 217 -14.54 -7.95 -15.32
N LEU A 218 -13.45 -8.27 -14.62
CA LEU A 218 -13.21 -9.57 -14.03
C LEU A 218 -14.24 -9.89 -12.93
N LYS A 219 -14.53 -8.90 -12.06
CA LYS A 219 -15.60 -9.02 -11.06
C LYS A 219 -16.95 -9.35 -11.69
N THR A 220 -17.29 -8.71 -12.81
CA THR A 220 -18.55 -8.96 -13.53
C THR A 220 -18.60 -10.38 -14.09
N ALA A 221 -17.49 -10.89 -14.62
CA ALA A 221 -17.38 -12.26 -15.11
C ALA A 221 -17.55 -13.30 -13.97
N VAL A 222 -16.94 -13.05 -12.82
CA VAL A 222 -17.12 -13.89 -11.63
C VAL A 222 -18.60 -13.95 -11.21
N ARG A 223 -19.26 -12.80 -11.12
CA ARG A 223 -20.69 -12.74 -10.79
C ARG A 223 -21.54 -13.56 -11.76
N GLN A 224 -21.31 -13.39 -13.06
CA GLN A 224 -22.07 -14.13 -14.08
C GLN A 224 -21.84 -15.64 -13.99
N ALA A 225 -20.60 -16.08 -13.77
CA ALA A 225 -20.28 -17.49 -13.61
C ALA A 225 -20.92 -18.09 -12.36
N ALA A 226 -20.87 -17.37 -11.23
CA ALA A 226 -21.51 -17.81 -9.98
C ALA A 226 -23.03 -17.93 -10.15
N SER A 227 -23.69 -16.91 -10.68
CA SER A 227 -25.16 -16.92 -10.88
C SER A 227 -25.62 -17.97 -11.87
N ALA A 228 -24.79 -18.42 -12.82
CA ALA A 228 -25.14 -19.44 -13.79
C ALA A 228 -25.21 -20.87 -13.20
N ILE A 229 -24.61 -21.08 -12.04
CA ILE A 229 -24.49 -22.41 -11.38
C ILE A 229 -25.06 -22.45 -9.96
N GLU A 230 -25.82 -21.40 -9.56
CA GLU A 230 -26.48 -21.37 -8.25
C GLU A 230 -27.46 -22.54 -8.08
N PRO A 231 -27.55 -23.14 -6.86
CA PRO A 231 -26.79 -22.80 -5.65
C PRO A 231 -25.34 -23.29 -5.69
N LEU A 232 -24.40 -22.45 -5.21
CA LEU A 232 -22.98 -22.78 -5.19
C LEU A 232 -22.65 -23.84 -4.16
N SER A 233 -21.89 -24.87 -4.55
CA SER A 233 -21.21 -25.77 -3.64
C SER A 233 -19.86 -25.17 -3.19
N ASP A 234 -19.29 -25.71 -2.10
CA ASP A 234 -17.94 -25.34 -1.65
C ASP A 234 -16.89 -25.56 -2.75
N ARG A 235 -17.08 -26.59 -3.58
CA ARG A 235 -16.21 -26.87 -4.73
C ARG A 235 -16.33 -25.79 -5.80
N ASP A 236 -17.52 -25.28 -6.07
CA ASP A 236 -17.72 -24.21 -7.04
C ASP A 236 -17.07 -22.93 -6.57
N VAL A 237 -17.19 -22.60 -5.27
CA VAL A 237 -16.52 -21.45 -4.66
C VAL A 237 -15.01 -21.59 -4.78
N ALA A 238 -14.44 -22.75 -4.47
CA ALA A 238 -13.00 -23.01 -4.57
C ALA A 238 -12.49 -22.83 -6.02
N ASP A 239 -13.19 -23.41 -7.00
CA ASP A 239 -12.80 -23.35 -8.42
C ASP A 239 -12.95 -21.92 -8.98
N ILE A 240 -13.99 -21.17 -8.58
CA ILE A 240 -14.14 -19.76 -8.94
C ILE A 240 -12.98 -18.95 -8.37
N CYS A 241 -12.66 -19.12 -7.09
CA CYS A 241 -11.54 -18.42 -6.44
C CYS A 241 -10.21 -18.74 -7.11
N ALA A 242 -9.93 -20.01 -7.42
CA ALA A 242 -8.70 -20.42 -8.09
C ALA A 242 -8.59 -19.83 -9.50
N SER A 243 -9.67 -19.89 -10.28
CA SER A 243 -9.70 -19.33 -11.64
C SER A 243 -9.61 -17.80 -11.64
N PHE A 244 -10.24 -17.12 -10.66
CA PHE A 244 -10.13 -15.68 -10.47
C PHE A 244 -8.69 -15.28 -10.16
N GLN A 245 -8.06 -15.95 -9.20
CA GLN A 245 -6.68 -15.67 -8.78
C GLN A 245 -5.70 -15.91 -9.92
N ALA A 246 -5.88 -16.95 -10.72
CA ALA A 246 -5.07 -17.20 -11.91
C ALA A 246 -5.25 -16.08 -12.97
N ALA A 247 -6.49 -15.60 -13.19
CA ALA A 247 -6.73 -14.49 -14.10
C ALA A 247 -6.08 -13.19 -13.65
N VAL A 248 -6.12 -12.90 -12.35
CA VAL A 248 -5.43 -11.76 -11.74
C VAL A 248 -3.92 -11.86 -11.92
N ALA A 249 -3.33 -13.01 -11.58
CA ALA A 249 -1.89 -13.24 -11.69
C ALA A 249 -1.39 -13.06 -13.13
N ASP A 250 -2.14 -13.57 -14.11
CA ASP A 250 -1.84 -13.42 -15.53
C ASP A 250 -1.90 -11.95 -16.01
N ALA A 251 -2.95 -11.22 -15.61
CA ALA A 251 -3.13 -9.82 -15.99
C ALA A 251 -2.06 -8.92 -15.35
N LEU A 252 -1.80 -9.12 -14.06
CA LEU A 252 -0.77 -8.39 -13.33
C LEU A 252 0.63 -8.69 -13.88
N GLY A 253 0.92 -9.97 -14.14
CA GLY A 253 2.21 -10.41 -14.67
C GLY A 253 2.55 -9.81 -16.03
N ASP A 254 1.57 -9.70 -16.94
CA ASP A 254 1.78 -9.05 -18.25
C ASP A 254 2.17 -7.56 -18.09
N ARG A 255 1.53 -6.85 -17.19
CA ARG A 255 1.84 -5.43 -16.93
C ARG A 255 3.22 -5.26 -16.30
N VAL A 256 3.52 -6.09 -15.30
CA VAL A 256 4.83 -6.06 -14.62
C VAL A 256 5.95 -6.42 -15.60
N ALA A 257 5.82 -7.46 -16.41
CA ALA A 257 6.84 -7.83 -17.40
C ALA A 257 7.18 -6.66 -18.35
N ARG A 258 6.16 -5.90 -18.78
CA ARG A 258 6.38 -4.69 -19.61
C ARG A 258 7.08 -3.58 -18.85
N ALA A 259 6.75 -3.40 -17.56
CA ALA A 259 7.41 -2.40 -16.72
C ALA A 259 8.89 -2.76 -16.47
N LEU A 260 9.22 -4.04 -16.22
CA LEU A 260 10.60 -4.52 -16.09
C LEU A 260 11.41 -4.22 -17.38
N ALA A 261 10.82 -4.54 -18.54
CA ALA A 261 11.46 -4.24 -19.84
C ALA A 261 11.64 -2.74 -20.07
N ARG A 262 10.67 -1.91 -19.66
CA ARG A 262 10.76 -0.44 -19.71
C ARG A 262 11.87 0.06 -18.78
N PHE A 263 11.95 -0.44 -17.56
CA PHE A 263 12.97 -0.05 -16.59
C PHE A 263 14.39 -0.27 -17.11
N ARG A 264 14.65 -1.44 -17.72
CA ARG A 264 15.94 -1.74 -18.34
C ARG A 264 16.34 -0.74 -19.43
N ARG A 265 15.36 -0.23 -20.19
CA ARG A 265 15.61 0.78 -21.26
C ARG A 265 15.86 2.17 -20.68
N GLU A 266 15.12 2.56 -19.65
CA GLU A 266 15.20 3.92 -19.08
C GLU A 266 16.37 4.07 -18.09
N PHE A 267 16.73 2.96 -17.41
CA PHE A 267 17.81 2.94 -16.40
C PHE A 267 18.87 1.87 -16.73
N PRO A 268 19.55 1.97 -17.90
CA PRO A 268 20.47 0.91 -18.34
C PRO A 268 21.70 0.79 -17.44
N GLY A 269 22.03 1.81 -16.66
CA GLY A 269 23.17 1.82 -15.72
C GLY A 269 22.90 1.20 -14.35
N THR A 270 21.66 0.75 -14.07
CA THR A 270 21.33 0.13 -12.78
C THR A 270 21.92 -1.27 -12.71
N ALA A 271 22.97 -1.47 -11.90
CA ALA A 271 23.67 -2.73 -11.79
C ALA A 271 22.82 -3.84 -11.16
N ALA A 272 22.04 -3.51 -10.13
CA ALA A 272 21.17 -4.43 -9.43
C ALA A 272 19.71 -3.90 -9.42
N PRO A 273 18.99 -4.01 -10.56
CA PRO A 273 17.62 -3.52 -10.61
C PRO A 273 16.70 -4.37 -9.73
N ALA A 274 15.76 -3.73 -9.07
CA ALA A 274 14.82 -4.40 -8.17
C ALA A 274 13.37 -4.05 -8.51
N LEU A 275 12.48 -5.02 -8.30
CA LEU A 275 11.04 -4.84 -8.19
C LEU A 275 10.67 -4.93 -6.71
N VAL A 276 10.23 -3.82 -6.14
CA VAL A 276 9.64 -3.76 -4.81
C VAL A 276 8.13 -4.01 -4.95
N VAL A 277 7.56 -4.85 -4.09
CA VAL A 277 6.13 -5.08 -4.02
C VAL A 277 5.63 -4.69 -2.63
N ALA A 278 4.73 -3.72 -2.57
CA ALA A 278 4.19 -3.19 -1.31
C ALA A 278 2.66 -3.19 -1.33
N GLY A 279 2.07 -3.17 -0.14
CA GLY A 279 0.62 -3.26 0.10
C GLY A 279 0.15 -4.68 0.42
N GLY A 280 -1.02 -4.82 1.04
CA GLY A 280 -1.52 -6.08 1.59
C GLY A 280 -1.66 -7.24 0.58
N VAL A 281 -1.91 -6.93 -0.70
CA VAL A 281 -2.02 -7.97 -1.76
C VAL A 281 -0.67 -8.62 -2.08
N ALA A 282 0.45 -7.99 -1.71
CA ALA A 282 1.79 -8.58 -1.82
C ALA A 282 1.95 -9.91 -1.05
N ALA A 283 1.10 -10.14 -0.05
CA ALA A 283 1.07 -11.38 0.72
C ALA A 283 0.51 -12.59 -0.03
N ASN A 284 -0.24 -12.39 -1.13
CA ASN A 284 -0.84 -13.48 -1.89
C ASN A 284 0.24 -14.34 -2.58
N HIS A 285 0.27 -15.63 -2.25
CA HIS A 285 1.32 -16.57 -2.70
C HIS A 285 1.35 -16.75 -4.22
N THR A 286 0.19 -16.83 -4.88
CA THR A 286 0.11 -17.00 -6.34
C THR A 286 0.64 -15.78 -7.08
N ILE A 287 0.28 -14.59 -6.62
CA ILE A 287 0.79 -13.33 -7.16
C ILE A 287 2.29 -13.24 -6.91
N LYS A 288 2.73 -13.50 -5.68
CA LYS A 288 4.15 -13.47 -5.30
C LYS A 288 4.98 -14.40 -6.17
N ALA A 289 4.59 -15.68 -6.30
CA ALA A 289 5.30 -16.65 -7.14
C ALA A 289 5.39 -16.21 -8.62
N THR A 290 4.33 -15.61 -9.15
CA THR A 290 4.32 -15.06 -10.51
C THR A 290 5.34 -13.93 -10.66
N LEU A 291 5.40 -13.01 -9.70
CA LEU A 291 6.30 -11.86 -9.74
C LEU A 291 7.76 -12.28 -9.51
N GLU A 292 8.03 -13.21 -8.60
CA GLU A 292 9.37 -13.78 -8.37
C GLU A 292 9.93 -14.43 -9.63
N ARG A 293 9.11 -15.24 -10.32
CA ARG A 293 9.51 -15.85 -11.61
C ARG A 293 9.84 -14.80 -12.65
N LEU A 294 8.98 -13.78 -12.84
CA LEU A 294 9.21 -12.70 -13.80
C LEU A 294 10.47 -11.89 -13.48
N CYS A 295 10.74 -11.62 -12.21
CA CYS A 295 11.96 -10.96 -11.77
C CYS A 295 13.19 -11.81 -12.10
N ALA A 296 13.17 -13.11 -11.81
CA ALA A 296 14.25 -14.03 -12.12
C ALA A 296 14.55 -14.09 -13.64
N GLU A 297 13.49 -14.19 -14.47
CA GLU A 297 13.59 -14.19 -15.93
C GLU A 297 14.17 -12.88 -16.50
N ALA A 298 13.83 -11.73 -15.87
CA ALA A 298 14.27 -10.40 -16.29
C ALA A 298 15.60 -9.96 -15.64
N GLY A 299 16.17 -10.75 -14.70
CA GLY A 299 17.37 -10.41 -13.96
C GLY A 299 17.16 -9.24 -12.97
N PHE A 300 15.99 -9.20 -12.30
CA PHE A 300 15.66 -8.27 -11.22
C PHE A 300 15.71 -8.98 -9.88
N ALA A 301 16.11 -8.25 -8.83
CA ALA A 301 15.84 -8.67 -7.48
C ALA A 301 14.32 -8.49 -7.20
N PHE A 302 13.69 -9.49 -6.58
CA PHE A 302 12.35 -9.36 -6.03
C PHE A 302 12.48 -8.98 -4.56
N VAL A 303 11.89 -7.85 -4.16
CA VAL A 303 11.93 -7.34 -2.80
C VAL A 303 10.49 -7.13 -2.31
N ALA A 304 10.14 -7.83 -1.23
CA ALA A 304 8.88 -7.62 -0.54
C ALA A 304 9.20 -7.44 0.95
N PRO A 305 8.93 -6.26 1.53
CA PRO A 305 9.11 -6.05 2.96
C PRO A 305 8.38 -7.11 3.79
N PRO A 306 8.79 -7.36 5.05
CA PRO A 306 8.05 -8.24 5.94
C PRO A 306 6.57 -7.85 6.01
N LEU A 307 5.65 -8.84 6.08
CA LEU A 307 4.21 -8.62 5.98
C LEU A 307 3.69 -7.51 6.91
N LYS A 308 4.20 -7.44 8.15
CA LYS A 308 3.87 -6.39 9.12
C LYS A 308 4.28 -4.96 8.72
N LEU A 309 5.09 -4.82 7.67
CA LEU A 309 5.51 -3.53 7.09
C LEU A 309 4.97 -3.35 5.66
N CYS A 310 4.30 -4.35 5.09
CA CYS A 310 3.57 -4.24 3.82
C CYS A 310 2.20 -3.59 3.98
N THR A 311 1.53 -3.82 5.13
CA THR A 311 0.27 -3.17 5.49
C THR A 311 0.53 -1.80 6.11
N ASP A 312 -0.52 -1.02 6.30
CA ASP A 312 -0.42 0.33 6.87
C ASP A 312 0.20 0.28 8.27
N ASN A 313 1.23 1.08 8.48
CA ASN A 313 1.99 1.13 9.73
C ASN A 313 2.73 2.47 9.86
N ALA A 314 3.12 2.83 11.08
CA ALA A 314 3.77 4.12 11.30
C ALA A 314 5.31 4.08 11.12
N ALA A 315 5.93 2.89 11.07
CA ALA A 315 7.37 2.81 10.82
C ALA A 315 7.73 3.30 9.41
N MET A 316 6.90 3.04 8.40
CA MET A 316 7.07 3.55 7.05
C MET A 316 6.96 5.09 7.00
N ILE A 317 6.12 5.68 7.86
CA ILE A 317 5.93 7.13 7.93
C ILE A 317 7.10 7.79 8.65
N ALA A 318 7.55 7.21 9.78
CA ALA A 318 8.74 7.68 10.47
C ALA A 318 9.98 7.61 9.56
N TRP A 319 10.12 6.52 8.81
CA TRP A 319 11.23 6.34 7.87
C TRP A 319 11.18 7.35 6.72
N ALA A 320 10.03 7.55 6.08
CA ALA A 320 9.88 8.57 5.06
C ALA A 320 10.20 9.97 5.60
N GLY A 321 9.86 10.24 6.86
CA GLY A 321 10.27 11.45 7.57
C GLY A 321 11.79 11.59 7.67
N ILE A 322 12.50 10.53 8.05
CA ILE A 322 13.98 10.51 8.11
C ILE A 322 14.59 10.75 6.73
N GLU A 323 14.13 10.05 5.70
CA GLU A 323 14.63 10.21 4.32
C GLU A 323 14.41 11.64 3.83
N ARG A 324 13.25 12.26 4.09
CA ARG A 324 12.99 13.65 3.75
C ARG A 324 13.90 14.64 4.51
N MET A 325 14.20 14.36 5.77
CA MET A 325 15.16 15.18 6.53
C MET A 325 16.57 15.13 5.91
N ARG A 326 17.02 13.95 5.50
CA ARG A 326 18.34 13.77 4.87
C ARG A 326 18.46 14.52 3.54
N GLU A 327 17.39 14.54 2.76
CA GLU A 327 17.34 15.27 1.47
C GLU A 327 17.02 16.76 1.61
N GLY A 328 16.83 17.27 2.82
CA GLY A 328 16.46 18.68 3.05
C GLY A 328 15.02 19.02 2.66
N LEU A 329 14.16 18.02 2.46
CA LEU A 329 12.76 18.17 2.06
C LEU A 329 11.81 18.30 3.26
N ALA A 330 12.31 18.14 4.48
CA ALA A 330 11.48 18.16 5.70
C ALA A 330 10.85 19.53 5.99
N GLN A 331 11.42 20.62 5.49
CA GLN A 331 10.96 21.99 5.78
C GLN A 331 9.81 22.46 4.88
N GLU A 332 9.52 21.75 3.79
CA GLU A 332 8.51 22.19 2.81
C GLU A 332 7.07 22.19 3.34
N ASN A 333 6.79 21.51 4.43
CA ASN A 333 5.41 21.19 4.81
C ASN A 333 4.95 21.71 6.17
N GLY A 334 5.76 22.17 7.03
CA GLY A 334 5.45 22.80 8.30
C GLY A 334 4.03 22.65 8.86
N PHE A 335 3.68 23.50 9.77
CA PHE A 335 2.35 23.50 10.42
C PHE A 335 1.19 23.94 9.51
N ASP A 336 1.48 24.54 8.34
CA ASP A 336 0.46 25.02 7.41
C ASP A 336 -0.09 23.91 6.50
N PHE A 337 0.51 22.72 6.50
CA PHE A 337 0.04 21.63 5.66
C PHE A 337 -1.36 21.17 6.06
N VAL A 338 -2.25 20.99 5.07
CA VAL A 338 -3.62 20.52 5.26
C VAL A 338 -3.78 19.07 4.79
N PRO A 339 -4.66 18.28 5.41
CA PRO A 339 -4.94 16.91 4.96
C PRO A 339 -5.40 16.87 3.52
N ARG A 340 -4.89 15.93 2.73
CA ARG A 340 -5.24 15.74 1.31
C ARG A 340 -5.76 14.32 1.09
N SER A 341 -7.09 14.16 0.99
CA SER A 341 -7.69 12.86 0.70
C SER A 341 -7.24 12.28 -0.66
N ARG A 342 -6.77 13.14 -1.56
CA ARG A 342 -6.14 12.80 -2.84
C ARG A 342 -4.80 13.52 -2.93
N TRP A 343 -3.75 12.76 -2.99
CA TRP A 343 -2.39 13.28 -3.10
C TRP A 343 -1.54 12.28 -3.90
N PRO A 344 -1.54 12.37 -5.24
CA PRO A 344 -0.73 11.47 -6.06
C PRO A 344 0.75 11.67 -5.77
N LEU A 345 1.53 10.58 -5.77
CA LEU A 345 2.98 10.63 -5.65
C LEU A 345 3.63 11.30 -6.85
N ASP A 346 3.12 11.02 -8.05
CA ASP A 346 3.56 11.66 -9.29
C ASP A 346 2.69 12.89 -9.56
N SER A 347 3.26 14.06 -9.32
CA SER A 347 2.60 15.36 -9.56
C SER A 347 2.67 15.82 -11.01
N ILE A 348 3.46 15.14 -11.86
CA ILE A 348 3.72 15.54 -13.26
C ILE A 348 2.78 14.80 -14.21
N SER A 349 2.49 13.53 -13.95
CA SER A 349 1.57 12.75 -14.77
C SER A 349 0.15 13.29 -14.65
N ALA A 350 -0.54 13.41 -15.80
CA ALA A 350 -1.94 13.81 -15.81
C ALA A 350 -2.77 12.89 -14.91
N PRO A 351 -3.68 13.43 -14.08
CA PRO A 351 -4.57 12.59 -13.29
C PRO A 351 -5.41 11.72 -14.23
N MET A 352 -5.44 10.41 -13.96
CA MET A 352 -6.31 9.50 -14.70
C MET A 352 -7.77 9.83 -14.35
N ILE A 353 -8.53 10.23 -15.34
CA ILE A 353 -9.98 10.43 -15.21
C ILE A 353 -10.61 9.05 -15.29
N GLY A 354 -11.00 8.49 -14.16
CA GLY A 354 -11.77 7.25 -14.12
C GLY A 354 -13.14 7.44 -14.80
N SER A 355 -13.62 6.42 -15.50
CA SER A 355 -14.92 6.40 -16.21
C SER A 355 -16.16 6.38 -15.29
N GLY A 356 -16.09 6.83 -14.06
CA GLY A 356 -17.17 6.81 -13.07
C GLY A 356 -17.38 8.14 -12.34
N ARG A 357 -18.53 8.26 -11.65
CA ARG A 357 -18.96 9.45 -10.88
C ARG A 357 -18.00 9.87 -9.75
N ARG A 358 -16.91 9.15 -9.49
CA ARG A 358 -15.99 9.37 -8.36
C ARG A 358 -14.70 10.13 -8.69
N GLY A 359 -14.51 10.59 -9.94
CA GLY A 359 -13.33 11.37 -10.32
C GLY A 359 -12.01 10.56 -10.34
N ALA A 360 -10.89 11.26 -10.57
CA ALA A 360 -9.55 10.64 -10.63
C ALA A 360 -9.21 9.93 -9.31
N LYS A 361 -8.77 8.66 -9.42
CA LYS A 361 -8.12 7.97 -8.30
C LYS A 361 -6.66 8.46 -8.19
N ALA A 362 -6.17 8.65 -6.98
CA ALA A 362 -4.81 9.11 -6.69
C ALA A 362 -3.74 8.13 -7.19
#